data_8e77b541f3373015371dd2d8853889e3
#
_entry.id   8e77b541f3373015371dd2d8853889e3
#
_cell.length_a   1.000
_cell.length_b   1.000
_cell.length_c   1.000
_cell.angle_alpha   90.00
_cell.angle_beta   90.00
_cell.angle_gamma   90.00
#
_symmetry.space_group_name_H-M   'P 1'
#
loop_
_entity.id
_entity.type
_entity.pdbx_description
1 polymer ?
#
loop_
_entity_poly.entity_id
_entity_poly.type
_entity_poly.pdbx_seq_one_letter_code
_entity_poly.pdbx_strand_id
1 'polypeptide(L)'
;WAHALAGLDARAVVLAAAFDRSPAPVAALLRLARERGATSVLLTNRRVGPLPPLADVLLVTPAASQDAMFRTRVGTLVVLEALLDSVAAVHPELRRAAAVEEVFTALGGYITC
;
A
#
# COMPACT_ATOMS: atom_id res chain seq x y z
N TRP A 1 2.83 15.07 -8.30
CA TRP A 1 1.80 14.37 -7.50
C TRP A 1 0.63 15.26 -7.10
N ALA A 2 0.78 16.57 -7.15
CA ALA A 2 -0.33 17.51 -6.94
C ALA A 2 -1.51 17.28 -7.90
N HIS A 3 -1.25 16.91 -9.16
CA HIS A 3 -2.29 16.56 -10.12
C HIS A 3 -3.11 15.33 -9.71
N ALA A 4 -2.46 14.29 -9.20
CA ALA A 4 -3.16 13.09 -8.72
C ALA A 4 -4.05 13.40 -7.53
N LEU A 5 -3.61 14.29 -6.62
CA LEU A 5 -4.37 14.69 -5.44
C LEU A 5 -5.58 15.56 -5.78
N ALA A 6 -5.50 16.35 -6.85
CA ALA A 6 -6.64 17.17 -7.31
C ALA A 6 -7.83 16.32 -7.77
N GLY A 7 -7.59 15.08 -8.23
CA GLY A 7 -8.63 14.14 -8.68
C GLY A 7 -9.16 13.21 -7.58
N LEU A 8 -8.79 13.39 -6.32
CA LEU A 8 -9.30 12.57 -5.22
C LEU A 8 -10.80 12.79 -5.03
N ASP A 9 -11.55 11.68 -5.03
CA ASP A 9 -12.99 11.65 -4.76
C ASP A 9 -13.36 10.41 -3.92
N ALA A 10 -14.65 10.19 -3.70
CA ALA A 10 -15.17 9.08 -2.90
C ALA A 10 -14.88 7.69 -3.50
N ARG A 11 -14.44 7.59 -4.76
CA ARG A 11 -14.06 6.34 -5.43
C ARG A 11 -12.57 6.03 -5.28
N ALA A 12 -11.79 7.00 -4.83
CA ALA A 12 -10.35 6.85 -4.67
C ALA A 12 -10.00 6.12 -3.38
N VAL A 13 -8.91 5.37 -3.42
CA VAL A 13 -8.26 4.80 -2.24
C VAL A 13 -6.84 5.34 -2.16
N VAL A 14 -6.48 5.88 -1.01
CA VAL A 14 -5.14 6.38 -0.73
C VAL A 14 -4.41 5.35 0.13
N LEU A 15 -3.34 4.78 -0.40
CA LEU A 15 -2.42 3.95 0.37
C LEU A 15 -1.21 4.79 0.76
N ALA A 16 -1.06 5.04 2.04
CA ALA A 16 0.07 5.76 2.61
C ALA A 16 0.93 4.82 3.46
N ALA A 17 2.23 5.04 3.46
CA ALA A 17 3.17 4.29 4.29
C ALA A 17 4.05 5.23 5.10
N ALA A 18 4.18 4.98 6.40
CA ALA A 18 5.03 5.75 7.29
C ALA A 18 5.55 4.87 8.42
N PHE A 19 6.86 4.84 8.59
CA PHE A 19 7.54 3.99 9.57
C PHE A 19 8.39 4.84 10.51
N ASP A 20 8.40 4.48 11.80
CA ASP A 20 9.20 5.08 12.86
C ASP A 20 8.89 6.56 13.17
N ARG A 21 8.50 7.32 12.18
CA ARG A 21 8.18 8.75 12.30
C ARG A 21 6.82 9.05 11.70
N SER A 22 6.31 10.24 11.99
CA SER A 22 5.02 10.73 11.48
C SER A 22 5.27 11.95 10.57
N PRO A 23 5.59 11.74 9.29
CA PRO A 23 5.85 12.84 8.37
C PRO A 23 4.62 13.74 8.20
N ALA A 24 4.81 15.05 8.29
CA ALA A 24 3.72 16.02 8.11
C ALA A 24 3.01 15.91 6.75
N PRO A 25 3.70 15.64 5.62
CA PRO A 25 3.03 15.43 4.35
C PRO A 25 2.08 14.23 4.33
N VAL A 26 2.40 13.16 5.06
CA VAL A 26 1.52 11.99 5.17
C VAL A 26 0.27 12.34 5.98
N ALA A 27 0.41 13.08 7.07
CA ALA A 27 -0.74 13.57 7.83
C ALA A 27 -1.65 14.47 6.99
N ALA A 28 -1.06 15.37 6.22
CA ALA A 28 -1.81 16.25 5.31
C ALA A 28 -2.55 15.45 4.24
N LEU A 29 -1.92 14.43 3.66
CA LEU A 29 -2.53 13.54 2.67
C LEU A 29 -3.73 12.79 3.25
N LEU A 30 -3.60 12.23 4.45
CA LEU A 30 -4.68 11.49 5.10
C LEU A 30 -5.88 12.40 5.45
N ARG A 31 -5.61 13.64 5.87
CA ARG A 31 -6.68 14.63 6.10
C ARG A 31 -7.38 15.01 4.79
N LEU A 32 -6.62 15.26 3.74
CA LEU A 32 -7.17 15.59 2.42
C LEU A 32 -8.03 14.43 1.88
N ALA A 33 -7.57 13.18 2.02
CA ALA A 33 -8.35 12.02 1.64
C ALA A 33 -9.71 11.99 2.36
N ARG A 34 -9.72 12.24 3.65
CA ARG A 34 -10.95 12.32 4.46
C ARG A 34 -11.87 13.44 3.99
N GLU A 35 -11.35 14.63 3.75
CA GLU A 35 -12.12 15.79 3.26
C GLU A 35 -12.75 15.52 1.88
N ARG A 36 -12.09 14.74 1.04
CA ARG A 36 -12.57 14.37 -0.30
C ARG A 36 -13.44 13.12 -0.32
N GLY A 37 -13.68 12.49 0.82
CA GLY A 37 -14.45 11.25 0.94
C GLY A 37 -13.73 10.01 0.43
N ALA A 38 -12.44 10.09 0.13
CA ALA A 38 -11.62 8.96 -0.27
C ALA A 38 -11.32 8.05 0.93
N THR A 39 -11.24 6.75 0.70
CA THR A 39 -10.81 5.79 1.71
C THR A 39 -9.30 5.82 1.85
N SER A 40 -8.80 5.88 3.07
CA SER A 40 -7.37 5.88 3.34
C SER A 40 -6.92 4.62 4.08
N VAL A 41 -5.80 4.06 3.63
CA VAL A 41 -5.12 2.93 4.23
C VAL A 41 -3.73 3.37 4.65
N LEU A 42 -3.40 3.23 5.92
CA LEU A 42 -2.06 3.54 6.44
C LEU A 42 -1.32 2.25 6.76
N LEU A 43 -0.20 2.05 6.11
CA LEU A 43 0.76 0.99 6.40
C LEU A 43 1.86 1.56 7.30
N THR A 44 2.00 1.02 8.51
CA THR A 44 2.92 1.54 9.51
C THR A 44 3.40 0.44 10.46
N ASN A 45 4.45 0.71 11.19
CA ASN A 45 4.92 -0.14 12.30
C ASN A 45 4.48 0.36 13.68
N ARG A 46 3.61 1.36 13.73
CA ARG A 46 3.14 1.97 14.99
C ARG A 46 1.63 1.98 15.08
N ARG A 47 1.11 1.41 16.17
CA ARG A 47 -0.33 1.42 16.47
C ARG A 47 -0.82 2.73 17.06
N VAL A 48 0.09 3.49 17.66
CA VAL A 48 -0.21 4.72 18.40
C VAL A 48 0.60 5.87 17.83
N GLY A 49 0.03 7.05 17.82
CA GLY A 49 0.66 8.27 17.32
C GLY A 49 -0.31 9.15 16.54
N PRO A 50 0.19 10.22 15.91
CA PRO A 50 -0.67 11.19 15.23
C PRO A 50 -1.25 10.71 13.89
N LEU A 51 -0.66 9.71 13.24
CA LEU A 51 -1.13 9.23 11.93
C LEU A 51 -2.26 8.19 12.00
N PRO A 52 -2.20 7.16 12.88
CA PRO A 52 -3.22 6.12 12.91
C PRO A 52 -4.66 6.63 13.02
N PRO A 53 -5.00 7.64 13.84
CA PRO A 53 -6.36 8.15 13.93
C PRO A 53 -6.87 8.84 12.65
N LEU A 54 -5.97 9.21 11.74
CA LEU A 54 -6.31 9.90 10.49
C LEU A 54 -6.68 8.93 9.36
N ALA A 55 -6.32 7.66 9.47
CA ALA A 55 -6.60 6.65 8.47
C ALA A 55 -7.90 5.90 8.75
N ASP A 56 -8.58 5.46 7.68
CA ASP A 56 -9.77 4.61 7.80
C ASP A 56 -9.37 3.17 8.11
N VAL A 57 -8.30 2.68 7.50
CA VAL A 57 -7.75 1.34 7.69
C VAL A 57 -6.30 1.44 8.12
N LEU A 58 -5.95 0.70 9.16
CA LEU A 58 -4.59 0.63 9.69
C LEU A 58 -4.02 -0.77 9.47
N LEU A 59 -2.94 -0.86 8.70
CA LEU A 59 -2.15 -2.08 8.55
C LEU A 59 -0.84 -1.93 9.31
N VAL A 60 -0.66 -2.75 10.32
CA VAL A 60 0.54 -2.69 11.19
C VAL A 60 1.47 -3.84 10.87
N THR A 61 2.69 -3.50 10.47
CA THR A 61 3.78 -4.46 10.28
C THR A 61 4.62 -4.56 11.53
N PRO A 62 5.25 -5.72 11.80
CA PRO A 62 6.16 -5.83 12.92
C PRO A 62 7.27 -4.79 12.86
N ALA A 63 7.57 -4.17 13.99
CA ALA A 63 8.77 -3.35 14.12
C ALA A 63 10.00 -4.26 14.11
N ALA A 64 11.05 -3.83 13.41
CA ALA A 64 12.37 -4.42 13.64
C ALA A 64 12.76 -4.18 15.11
N SER A 65 13.53 -5.11 15.70
CA SER A 65 14.10 -4.91 17.03
C SER A 65 14.76 -3.52 17.12
N GLN A 66 14.55 -2.83 18.22
CA GLN A 66 15.17 -1.51 18.43
C GLN A 66 16.71 -1.57 18.39
N ASP A 67 17.26 -2.74 18.70
CA ASP A 67 18.70 -3.00 18.71
C ASP A 67 19.24 -3.42 17.34
N ALA A 68 18.39 -3.58 16.32
CA ALA A 68 18.86 -3.96 15.00
C ALA A 68 19.60 -2.79 14.33
N MET A 69 20.85 -3.04 13.97
CA MET A 69 21.68 -2.08 13.22
C MET A 69 21.06 -1.67 11.89
N PHE A 70 20.32 -2.61 11.26
CA PHE A 70 19.59 -2.37 10.02
C PHE A 70 18.09 -2.60 10.24
N ARG A 71 17.31 -1.59 9.91
CA ARG A 71 15.83 -1.67 9.97
C ARG A 71 15.31 -2.34 8.71
N THR A 72 14.98 -3.61 8.83
CA THR A 72 14.39 -4.37 7.72
C THR A 72 12.97 -3.89 7.40
N ARG A 73 12.59 -3.95 6.13
CA ARG A 73 11.23 -3.72 5.62
C ARG A 73 10.61 -4.99 5.02
N VAL A 74 11.20 -6.15 5.28
CA VAL A 74 10.70 -7.42 4.75
C VAL A 74 9.24 -7.66 5.14
N GLY A 75 8.89 -7.46 6.42
CA GLY A 75 7.50 -7.61 6.87
C GLY A 75 6.54 -6.65 6.17
N THR A 76 6.97 -5.42 5.91
CA THR A 76 6.20 -4.44 5.14
C THR A 76 5.96 -4.91 3.71
N LEU A 77 6.99 -5.45 3.07
CA LEU A 77 6.90 -5.95 1.70
C LEU A 77 5.95 -7.13 1.60
N VAL A 78 6.00 -8.07 2.55
CA VAL A 78 5.07 -9.21 2.63
C VAL A 78 3.62 -8.73 2.74
N VAL A 79 3.33 -7.77 3.62
CA VAL A 79 1.98 -7.22 3.78
C VAL A 79 1.52 -6.51 2.52
N LEU A 80 2.39 -5.74 1.87
CA LEU A 80 2.07 -5.03 0.64
C LEU A 80 1.78 -6.01 -0.51
N GLU A 81 2.59 -7.03 -0.68
CA GLU A 81 2.37 -8.07 -1.70
C GLU A 81 1.07 -8.83 -1.45
N ALA A 82 0.78 -9.22 -0.20
CA ALA A 82 -0.47 -9.87 0.16
C ALA A 82 -1.69 -8.97 -0.12
N LEU A 83 -1.58 -7.67 0.13
CA LEU A 83 -2.63 -6.69 -0.20
C LEU A 83 -2.85 -6.61 -1.70
N LEU A 84 -1.79 -6.52 -2.50
CA LEU A 84 -1.87 -6.46 -3.96
C LEU A 84 -2.45 -7.75 -4.54
N ASP A 85 -2.04 -8.91 -4.06
CA ASP A 85 -2.62 -10.20 -4.44
C ASP A 85 -4.12 -10.28 -4.12
N SER A 86 -4.51 -9.80 -2.95
CA SER A 86 -5.92 -9.79 -2.54
C SER A 86 -6.77 -8.88 -3.42
N VAL A 87 -6.25 -7.72 -3.81
CA VAL A 87 -6.91 -6.79 -4.73
C VAL A 87 -7.00 -7.41 -6.12
N ALA A 88 -5.92 -8.01 -6.63
CA ALA A 88 -5.89 -8.68 -7.92
C ALA A 88 -6.88 -9.84 -8.00
N ALA A 89 -7.07 -10.59 -6.91
CA ALA A 89 -8.00 -11.72 -6.84
C ALA A 89 -9.47 -11.32 -7.05
N VAL A 90 -9.84 -10.10 -6.65
CA VAL A 90 -11.23 -9.60 -6.74
C VAL A 90 -11.45 -8.62 -7.90
N HIS A 91 -10.39 -8.18 -8.55
CA HIS A 91 -10.51 -7.18 -9.64
C HIS A 91 -10.38 -7.84 -11.01
N PRO A 92 -11.44 -7.81 -11.84
CA PRO A 92 -11.45 -8.55 -13.13
C PRO A 92 -10.35 -8.12 -14.11
N GLU A 93 -9.99 -6.85 -14.11
CA GLU A 93 -8.97 -6.30 -15.01
C GLU A 93 -7.56 -6.80 -14.67
N LEU A 94 -7.28 -6.96 -13.41
CA LEU A 94 -6.00 -7.51 -12.96
C LEU A 94 -5.88 -9.01 -13.21
N ARG A 95 -7.00 -9.74 -13.23
CA ARG A 95 -7.04 -11.15 -13.67
C ARG A 95 -6.69 -11.29 -15.15
N ARG A 96 -7.06 -10.34 -15.99
CA ARG A 96 -6.67 -10.34 -17.40
C ARG A 96 -5.16 -10.18 -17.58
N ALA A 97 -4.52 -9.37 -16.73
CA ALA A 97 -3.06 -9.25 -16.74
C ALA A 97 -2.37 -10.58 -16.44
N ALA A 98 -2.88 -11.35 -15.47
CA ALA A 98 -2.39 -12.69 -15.17
C ALA A 98 -2.58 -13.65 -16.38
N ALA A 99 -3.71 -13.59 -17.07
CA ALA A 99 -3.96 -14.40 -18.27
C ALA A 99 -2.98 -14.07 -19.42
N VAL A 100 -2.60 -12.81 -19.58
CA VAL A 100 -1.58 -12.39 -20.55
C VAL A 100 -0.21 -13.00 -20.21
N GLU A 101 0.14 -13.04 -18.94
CA GLU A 101 1.36 -13.67 -18.45
C GLU A 101 1.40 -15.17 -18.74
N GLU A 102 0.28 -15.88 -18.54
CA GLU A 102 0.17 -17.30 -18.87
C GLU A 102 0.36 -17.54 -20.38
N VAL A 103 -0.23 -16.73 -21.23
CA VAL A 103 -0.06 -16.81 -22.69
C VAL A 103 1.40 -16.57 -23.07
N PHE A 104 2.05 -15.56 -22.49
CA PHE A 104 3.45 -15.24 -22.74
C PHE A 104 4.37 -16.40 -22.34
N THR A 105 4.11 -17.02 -21.20
CA THR A 105 4.84 -18.20 -20.74
C THR A 105 4.63 -19.39 -21.65
N ALA A 106 3.39 -19.65 -22.10
CA ALA A 106 3.07 -20.73 -23.04
C ALA A 106 3.73 -20.55 -24.41
N LEU A 107 3.97 -19.32 -24.84
CA LEU A 107 4.70 -18.99 -26.07
C LEU A 107 6.23 -19.08 -25.93
N GLY A 108 6.72 -19.50 -24.78
CA GLY A 108 8.17 -19.62 -24.54
C GLY A 108 8.86 -18.28 -24.29
N GLY A 109 8.11 -17.29 -23.75
CA GLY A 109 8.65 -15.97 -23.39
C GLY A 109 9.72 -15.99 -22.31
N TYR A 110 9.80 -17.10 -21.55
CA TYR A 110 10.83 -17.31 -20.54
C TYR A 110 11.61 -18.59 -20.82
N ILE A 111 12.89 -18.56 -20.51
CA ILE A 111 13.72 -19.74 -20.45
C ILE A 111 13.55 -20.35 -19.05
N THR A 112 13.02 -21.57 -19.00
CA THR A 112 12.95 -22.33 -17.74
C THR A 112 14.27 -22.99 -17.46
N CYS A 113 14.83 -22.74 -16.30
CA CYS A 113 16.01 -23.44 -15.79
C CYS A 113 15.67 -24.83 -15.31
#